data_a5219fc5f490e69ae46f964648e0ec5c
#
_entry.id   a5219fc5f490e69ae46f964648e0ec5c
#
_cell.length_a   1.000
_cell.length_b   1.000
_cell.length_c   1.000
_cell.angle_alpha   90.00
_cell.angle_beta   90.00
_cell.angle_gamma   90.00
#
_symmetry.space_group_name_H-M   'P 1'
#
loop_
_entity.id
_entity.type
_entity.pdbx_description
1 polymer ?
#
loop_
_entity_poly.entity_id
_entity_poly.type
_entity_poly.pdbx_seq_one_letter_code
_entity_poly.pdbx_strand_id
1 'polypeptide(L)'
;MKKIFTLLSLTSMFFLANAQTQVVNETFTFNGALKDNGWVRHSGTTGQLSADGSKVNLVANNDEDVNKAFSTDYVINPAELNKTEYTFTLNVPSQTGLAGSNSGAEYFLMLSSQSGTSVSNFYGRLFIKKGSGAGYVLGISNSTSTAVYSTVELPVATDVSVKVAFSVSGSNSTSTLTINNETPITSTSAVAPTVLKSVVIRQAGSATAGTGNVSIDNLVVTTYPSNTLSVGDITKTKNIFLKNTMVDNTLSFQTKGNASVKVYNANGQLVKSATISAQNANVNVANLPKGNYVVTAELNGETVSQKILKK
;
A
#
# COMPACT_ATOMS: atom_id res chain seq x y z
N MET A 1 51.91 27.17 -17.87
CA MET A 1 50.52 26.80 -18.06
C MET A 1 50.06 25.93 -16.89
N LYS A 2 49.38 26.48 -15.91
CA LYS A 2 48.85 25.73 -14.75
C LYS A 2 47.46 25.20 -15.09
N LYS A 3 47.29 23.87 -15.13
CA LYS A 3 45.97 23.27 -15.31
C LYS A 3 45.24 23.28 -13.96
N ILE A 4 44.15 24.04 -13.90
CA ILE A 4 43.23 24.05 -12.76
C ILE A 4 42.28 22.89 -12.94
N PHE A 5 42.34 21.88 -12.07
CA PHE A 5 41.38 20.80 -12.00
C PHE A 5 40.22 21.31 -11.13
N THR A 6 39.08 21.59 -11.76
CA THR A 6 37.83 21.90 -11.05
C THR A 6 37.22 20.58 -10.63
N LEU A 7 37.28 20.29 -9.32
CA LEU A 7 36.60 19.15 -8.71
C LEU A 7 35.08 19.45 -8.65
N LEU A 8 34.31 18.86 -9.55
CA LEU A 8 32.87 18.92 -9.55
C LEU A 8 32.33 17.99 -8.45
N SER A 9 32.04 18.54 -7.27
CA SER A 9 31.37 17.78 -6.22
C SER A 9 29.90 17.56 -6.61
N LEU A 10 29.58 16.35 -7.06
CA LEU A 10 28.23 15.90 -7.30
C LEU A 10 27.57 15.62 -5.94
N THR A 11 26.99 16.65 -5.32
CA THR A 11 26.08 16.44 -4.17
C THR A 11 24.79 15.79 -4.70
N SER A 12 24.72 14.46 -4.62
CA SER A 12 23.48 13.72 -4.81
C SER A 12 22.50 14.15 -3.69
N MET A 13 21.56 15.02 -4.03
CA MET A 13 20.35 15.23 -3.22
C MET A 13 19.58 13.91 -3.22
N PHE A 14 19.69 13.14 -2.15
CA PHE A 14 18.75 12.08 -1.87
C PHE A 14 17.39 12.72 -1.60
N PHE A 15 16.55 12.78 -2.63
CA PHE A 15 15.14 12.88 -2.41
C PHE A 15 14.74 11.59 -1.68
N LEU A 16 14.42 11.68 -0.41
CA LEU A 16 13.66 10.67 0.27
C LEU A 16 12.25 10.68 -0.32
N ALA A 17 12.12 10.19 -1.54
CA ALA A 17 10.85 9.68 -2.00
C ALA A 17 10.56 8.53 -1.04
N ASN A 18 9.49 8.61 -0.25
CA ASN A 18 8.99 7.48 0.51
C ASN A 18 8.56 6.43 -0.50
N ALA A 19 9.53 5.61 -0.91
CA ALA A 19 9.34 4.59 -1.90
C ALA A 19 8.49 3.48 -1.26
N GLN A 20 7.49 3.02 -1.99
CA GLN A 20 6.83 1.76 -1.68
C GLN A 20 7.89 0.70 -1.39
N THR A 21 7.69 -0.10 -0.33
CA THR A 21 8.60 -1.17 0.05
C THR A 21 7.93 -2.51 -0.19
N GLN A 22 8.55 -3.34 -1.01
CA GLN A 22 8.13 -4.72 -1.18
C GLN A 22 8.64 -5.52 0.03
N VAL A 23 7.72 -5.96 0.88
CA VAL A 23 8.03 -6.66 2.15
C VAL A 23 7.92 -8.18 2.02
N VAL A 24 7.22 -8.68 1.00
CA VAL A 24 7.18 -10.07 0.56
C VAL A 24 7.21 -10.10 -0.96
N ASN A 25 8.01 -11.01 -1.51
CA ASN A 25 8.02 -11.37 -2.93
C ASN A 25 8.22 -12.87 -3.01
N GLU A 26 7.14 -13.59 -3.32
CA GLU A 26 7.13 -15.05 -3.31
C GLU A 26 6.63 -15.57 -4.65
N THR A 27 7.53 -16.23 -5.37
CA THR A 27 7.27 -16.84 -6.69
C THR A 27 7.14 -18.36 -6.62
N PHE A 28 7.22 -18.93 -5.42
CA PHE A 28 7.07 -20.37 -5.15
C PHE A 28 7.94 -21.30 -6.02
N THR A 29 9.15 -20.86 -6.37
CA THR A 29 10.08 -21.57 -7.27
C THR A 29 10.78 -22.77 -6.61
N PHE A 30 10.26 -23.28 -5.50
CA PHE A 30 10.72 -24.46 -4.79
C PHE A 30 9.65 -25.57 -4.81
N ASN A 31 10.09 -26.82 -4.59
CA ASN A 31 9.19 -27.95 -4.40
C ASN A 31 9.12 -28.34 -2.92
N GLY A 32 7.92 -28.65 -2.42
CA GLY A 32 7.71 -29.16 -1.07
C GLY A 32 6.96 -28.19 -0.15
N ALA A 33 6.92 -28.54 1.13
CA ALA A 33 6.11 -27.82 2.11
C ALA A 33 6.59 -26.40 2.36
N LEU A 34 5.64 -25.47 2.45
CA LEU A 34 5.92 -24.06 2.71
C LEU A 34 6.69 -23.85 4.01
N LYS A 35 6.34 -24.61 5.06
CA LYS A 35 7.02 -24.56 6.37
C LYS A 35 8.52 -24.82 6.31
N ASP A 36 9.01 -25.54 5.30
CA ASP A 36 10.42 -25.86 5.09
C ASP A 36 11.12 -24.82 4.18
N ASN A 37 10.36 -23.83 3.66
CA ASN A 37 10.79 -22.84 2.70
C ASN A 37 10.51 -21.40 3.16
N GLY A 38 10.77 -21.12 4.43
CA GLY A 38 10.72 -19.77 5.00
C GLY A 38 9.32 -19.25 5.35
N TRP A 39 8.31 -20.13 5.36
CA TRP A 39 6.99 -19.91 5.94
C TRP A 39 6.91 -20.56 7.31
N VAL A 40 6.12 -20.03 8.22
CA VAL A 40 5.94 -20.58 9.56
C VAL A 40 4.50 -21.07 9.71
N ARG A 41 4.35 -22.36 10.05
CA ARG A 41 3.05 -22.92 10.41
C ARG A 41 2.59 -22.39 11.76
N HIS A 42 1.33 -22.03 11.89
CA HIS A 42 0.74 -21.58 13.14
C HIS A 42 -0.55 -22.30 13.53
N SER A 43 -1.19 -23.03 12.60
CA SER A 43 -2.31 -23.93 12.94
C SER A 43 -2.47 -25.06 11.91
N GLY A 44 -3.40 -25.98 12.18
CA GLY A 44 -3.75 -27.12 11.31
C GLY A 44 -2.71 -28.23 11.25
N THR A 45 -2.82 -29.12 10.28
CA THR A 45 -1.96 -30.28 10.08
C THR A 45 -0.71 -29.93 9.32
N THR A 46 0.45 -30.24 9.87
CA THR A 46 1.76 -29.78 9.35
C THR A 46 2.11 -30.40 7.99
N GLY A 47 2.64 -29.58 7.08
CA GLY A 47 3.23 -29.99 5.80
C GLY A 47 2.23 -30.25 4.68
N GLN A 48 0.98 -29.80 4.83
CA GLN A 48 -0.07 -29.95 3.82
C GLN A 48 -0.08 -28.85 2.76
N LEU A 49 0.38 -27.64 3.11
CA LEU A 49 0.59 -26.56 2.14
C LEU A 49 1.93 -26.72 1.47
N SER A 50 1.94 -26.93 0.16
CA SER A 50 3.15 -27.16 -0.61
C SER A 50 3.17 -26.38 -1.94
N ALA A 51 4.37 -26.07 -2.38
CA ALA A 51 4.65 -25.54 -3.71
C ALA A 51 5.12 -26.64 -4.64
N ASP A 52 4.86 -26.47 -5.95
CA ASP A 52 5.19 -27.42 -7.01
C ASP A 52 6.35 -26.93 -7.93
N GLY A 53 7.08 -25.92 -7.51
CA GLY A 53 8.16 -25.29 -8.28
C GLY A 53 7.71 -24.06 -9.09
N SER A 54 6.43 -23.71 -9.04
CA SER A 54 5.89 -22.52 -9.71
C SER A 54 4.79 -21.80 -8.92
N LYS A 55 4.06 -22.52 -8.08
CA LYS A 55 2.90 -21.99 -7.32
C LYS A 55 2.69 -22.80 -6.06
N VAL A 56 1.99 -22.22 -5.10
CA VAL A 56 1.49 -22.97 -3.95
C VAL A 56 0.09 -23.49 -4.26
N ASN A 57 -0.20 -24.72 -3.81
CA ASN A 57 -1.46 -25.39 -4.01
C ASN A 57 -2.16 -25.63 -2.66
N LEU A 58 -3.34 -25.02 -2.49
CA LEU A 58 -4.29 -25.39 -1.47
C LEU A 58 -5.09 -26.59 -1.97
N VAL A 59 -5.27 -27.57 -1.14
CA VAL A 59 -5.94 -28.82 -1.49
C VAL A 59 -7.18 -28.99 -0.63
N ALA A 60 -8.31 -29.30 -1.26
CA ALA A 60 -9.56 -29.57 -0.56
C ALA A 60 -9.35 -30.62 0.53
N ASN A 61 -9.97 -30.42 1.68
CA ASN A 61 -9.86 -31.30 2.87
C ASN A 61 -8.54 -31.21 3.68
N ASN A 62 -7.60 -30.36 3.28
CA ASN A 62 -6.42 -30.01 4.04
C ASN A 62 -6.68 -28.79 4.94
N ASP A 63 -5.97 -28.65 6.08
CA ASP A 63 -6.28 -27.66 7.12
C ASP A 63 -5.05 -26.87 7.65
N GLU A 64 -3.93 -26.88 6.93
CA GLU A 64 -2.73 -26.15 7.37
C GLU A 64 -2.83 -24.64 7.14
N ASP A 65 -2.45 -23.86 8.17
CA ASP A 65 -2.29 -22.41 8.06
C ASP A 65 -0.83 -22.02 8.27
N VAL A 66 -0.30 -21.20 7.36
CA VAL A 66 1.09 -20.71 7.39
C VAL A 66 1.14 -19.20 7.25
N ASN A 67 2.22 -18.59 7.74
CA ASN A 67 2.48 -17.16 7.53
C ASN A 67 3.92 -16.91 7.08
N LYS A 68 4.09 -15.87 6.26
CA LYS A 68 5.39 -15.32 5.85
C LYS A 68 5.56 -13.98 6.52
N ALA A 69 6.56 -13.86 7.39
CA ALA A 69 6.89 -12.59 8.01
C ALA A 69 7.32 -11.57 6.95
N PHE A 70 6.97 -10.32 7.14
CA PHE A 70 7.50 -9.21 6.35
C PHE A 70 9.00 -9.06 6.59
N SER A 71 9.73 -8.63 5.59
CA SER A 71 11.16 -8.29 5.73
C SER A 71 11.40 -7.17 6.76
N THR A 72 10.39 -6.33 6.98
CA THR A 72 10.35 -5.29 8.01
C THR A 72 8.90 -5.10 8.46
N ASP A 73 8.66 -5.05 9.77
CA ASP A 73 7.36 -4.75 10.35
C ASP A 73 6.83 -3.41 9.84
N TYR A 74 5.59 -3.37 9.40
CA TYR A 74 4.94 -2.14 8.95
C TYR A 74 4.17 -1.49 10.09
N VAL A 75 4.80 -0.50 10.73
CA VAL A 75 4.18 0.28 11.81
C VAL A 75 3.17 1.25 11.20
N ILE A 76 1.96 1.24 11.73
CA ILE A 76 0.84 2.08 11.29
C ILE A 76 0.79 3.33 12.15
N ASN A 77 0.85 4.49 11.50
CA ASN A 77 0.63 5.78 12.15
C ASN A 77 -0.85 6.18 11.96
N PRO A 78 -1.70 6.15 13.00
CA PRO A 78 -3.13 6.44 12.84
C PRO A 78 -3.43 7.91 12.45
N ALA A 79 -2.47 8.82 12.59
CA ALA A 79 -2.60 10.22 12.16
C ALA A 79 -2.45 10.40 10.64
N GLU A 80 -2.10 9.34 9.92
CA GLU A 80 -1.75 9.37 8.50
C GLU A 80 -2.49 8.27 7.74
N LEU A 81 -2.58 8.39 6.41
CA LEU A 81 -3.12 7.33 5.58
C LEU A 81 -2.04 6.25 5.39
N ASN A 82 -2.25 5.09 5.98
CA ASN A 82 -1.38 3.93 5.83
C ASN A 82 -1.98 2.96 4.83
N LYS A 83 -1.17 2.39 3.96
CA LYS A 83 -1.62 1.45 2.93
C LYS A 83 -0.67 0.27 2.80
N THR A 84 -1.23 -0.92 2.69
CA THR A 84 -0.54 -2.15 2.30
C THR A 84 -1.32 -2.82 1.20
N GLU A 85 -0.66 -3.28 0.17
CA GLU A 85 -1.29 -4.07 -0.90
C GLU A 85 -0.67 -5.46 -0.94
N TYR A 86 -1.49 -6.47 -1.20
CA TYR A 86 -1.00 -7.75 -1.70
C TYR A 86 -1.62 -8.06 -3.05
N THR A 87 -0.80 -8.58 -3.95
CA THR A 87 -1.17 -8.96 -5.31
C THR A 87 -0.70 -10.37 -5.60
N PHE A 88 -1.44 -11.11 -6.41
CA PHE A 88 -1.07 -12.46 -6.81
C PHE A 88 -1.88 -12.91 -8.02
N THR A 89 -1.47 -14.02 -8.63
CA THR A 89 -2.24 -14.75 -9.62
C THR A 89 -2.98 -15.90 -8.92
N LEU A 90 -4.29 -15.97 -9.10
CA LEU A 90 -5.17 -17.00 -8.58
C LEU A 90 -5.61 -17.93 -9.70
N ASN A 91 -5.59 -19.26 -9.46
CA ASN A 91 -6.26 -20.24 -10.31
C ASN A 91 -7.09 -21.19 -9.44
N VAL A 92 -8.32 -21.41 -9.83
CA VAL A 92 -9.26 -22.34 -9.18
C VAL A 92 -9.63 -23.41 -10.19
N PRO A 93 -9.03 -24.60 -10.15
CA PRO A 93 -9.19 -25.62 -11.20
C PRO A 93 -10.62 -26.17 -11.29
N SER A 94 -11.37 -26.16 -10.18
CA SER A 94 -12.76 -26.62 -10.14
C SER A 94 -13.45 -26.10 -8.88
N GLN A 95 -14.76 -26.26 -8.78
CA GLN A 95 -15.54 -25.96 -7.56
C GLN A 95 -15.37 -27.01 -6.44
N THR A 96 -14.56 -28.05 -6.65
CA THR A 96 -14.38 -29.14 -5.67
C THR A 96 -13.84 -28.59 -4.34
N GLY A 97 -14.52 -28.90 -3.26
CA GLY A 97 -14.14 -28.49 -1.90
C GLY A 97 -14.46 -27.02 -1.55
N LEU A 98 -14.94 -26.20 -2.49
CA LEU A 98 -15.38 -24.85 -2.17
C LEU A 98 -16.67 -24.88 -1.34
N ALA A 99 -16.80 -23.91 -0.43
CA ALA A 99 -18.04 -23.62 0.27
C ALA A 99 -19.18 -23.32 -0.72
N GLY A 100 -20.40 -23.73 -0.39
CA GLY A 100 -21.57 -23.51 -1.24
C GLY A 100 -21.90 -22.01 -1.41
N SER A 101 -22.61 -21.68 -2.49
CA SER A 101 -22.99 -20.29 -2.78
C SER A 101 -23.81 -19.63 -1.67
N ASN A 102 -24.61 -20.40 -0.95
CA ASN A 102 -25.49 -19.96 0.14
C ASN A 102 -24.95 -20.28 1.55
N SER A 103 -23.79 -20.94 1.67
CA SER A 103 -23.14 -21.25 2.93
C SER A 103 -22.04 -20.24 3.26
N GLY A 104 -21.57 -20.24 4.52
CA GLY A 104 -20.44 -19.42 4.91
C GLY A 104 -19.23 -19.73 4.03
N ALA A 105 -18.69 -18.70 3.39
CA ALA A 105 -17.48 -18.81 2.60
C ALA A 105 -16.25 -18.89 3.50
N GLU A 106 -15.19 -19.49 3.00
CA GLU A 106 -13.92 -19.58 3.71
C GLU A 106 -12.92 -18.58 3.17
N TYR A 107 -12.16 -17.98 4.08
CA TYR A 107 -11.04 -17.09 3.71
C TYR A 107 -9.74 -17.90 3.60
N PHE A 108 -8.88 -17.47 2.69
CA PHE A 108 -7.67 -18.22 2.37
C PHE A 108 -6.39 -17.37 2.31
N LEU A 109 -6.49 -16.05 2.17
CA LEU A 109 -5.34 -15.12 2.12
C LEU A 109 -5.67 -13.86 2.90
N MET A 110 -4.72 -13.35 3.71
CA MET A 110 -4.93 -12.18 4.56
C MET A 110 -3.62 -11.60 5.08
N LEU A 111 -3.70 -10.41 5.65
CA LEU A 111 -2.63 -9.78 6.44
C LEU A 111 -2.82 -10.09 7.92
N SER A 112 -1.72 -10.03 8.70
CA SER A 112 -1.78 -10.16 10.15
C SER A 112 -0.87 -9.14 10.86
N SER A 113 -1.29 -8.74 12.06
CA SER A 113 -0.46 -7.95 12.99
C SER A 113 0.53 -8.81 13.77
N GLN A 114 0.58 -10.10 13.52
CA GLN A 114 1.44 -11.09 14.17
C GLN A 114 2.21 -11.89 13.12
N SER A 115 3.29 -12.54 13.54
CA SER A 115 4.06 -13.51 12.74
C SER A 115 4.60 -14.62 13.62
N GLY A 116 5.03 -15.74 13.03
CA GLY A 116 5.58 -16.90 13.76
C GLY A 116 4.53 -17.96 14.08
N THR A 117 4.67 -18.64 15.21
CA THR A 117 3.87 -19.83 15.56
C THR A 117 2.52 -19.51 16.23
N SER A 118 2.24 -18.24 16.51
CA SER A 118 0.98 -17.80 17.13
C SER A 118 0.43 -16.59 16.40
N VAL A 119 -0.53 -16.82 15.50
CA VAL A 119 -1.12 -15.78 14.63
C VAL A 119 -2.63 -15.88 14.69
N SER A 120 -3.30 -14.80 15.10
CA SER A 120 -4.75 -14.77 15.31
C SER A 120 -5.46 -13.49 14.88
N ASN A 121 -4.74 -12.40 14.63
CA ASN A 121 -5.33 -11.10 14.27
C ASN A 121 -5.19 -10.86 12.76
N PHE A 122 -6.31 -10.97 12.05
CA PHE A 122 -6.36 -10.96 10.58
C PHE A 122 -7.09 -9.74 10.03
N TYR A 123 -6.54 -9.18 8.94
CA TYR A 123 -7.03 -8.01 8.23
C TYR A 123 -7.02 -8.25 6.73
N GLY A 124 -7.91 -7.59 5.99
CA GLY A 124 -7.97 -7.75 4.55
C GLY A 124 -8.16 -9.22 4.14
N ARG A 125 -9.13 -9.91 4.76
CA ARG A 125 -9.37 -11.33 4.51
C ARG A 125 -10.06 -11.53 3.17
N LEU A 126 -9.41 -12.29 2.30
CA LEU A 126 -9.93 -12.68 0.99
C LEU A 126 -10.68 -14.02 1.11
N PHE A 127 -11.95 -14.01 0.74
CA PHE A 127 -12.88 -15.14 0.80
C PHE A 127 -13.11 -15.73 -0.59
N ILE A 128 -13.47 -17.03 -0.61
CA ILE A 128 -13.85 -17.76 -1.79
C ILE A 128 -15.05 -18.65 -1.50
N LYS A 129 -15.96 -18.77 -2.47
CA LYS A 129 -17.08 -19.74 -2.47
C LYS A 129 -17.50 -20.08 -3.89
N LYS A 130 -18.35 -21.10 -4.04
CA LYS A 130 -19.00 -21.41 -5.33
C LYS A 130 -19.81 -20.21 -5.81
N GLY A 131 -19.80 -19.99 -7.11
CA GLY A 131 -20.77 -19.14 -7.78
C GLY A 131 -22.16 -19.76 -7.83
N SER A 132 -23.10 -19.07 -8.44
CA SER A 132 -24.44 -19.60 -8.72
C SER A 132 -24.46 -20.57 -9.91
N GLY A 133 -23.49 -20.46 -10.80
CA GLY A 133 -23.26 -21.31 -11.96
C GLY A 133 -22.09 -22.28 -11.76
N ALA A 134 -21.28 -22.43 -12.79
CA ALA A 134 -20.13 -23.34 -12.82
C ALA A 134 -18.82 -22.72 -12.32
N GLY A 135 -18.82 -21.44 -12.00
CA GLY A 135 -17.65 -20.69 -11.54
C GLY A 135 -17.59 -20.47 -10.02
N TYR A 136 -16.82 -19.49 -9.61
CA TYR A 136 -16.66 -19.10 -8.22
C TYR A 136 -16.73 -17.58 -8.05
N VAL A 137 -16.95 -17.12 -6.83
CA VAL A 137 -16.91 -15.69 -6.48
C VAL A 137 -15.91 -15.45 -5.37
N LEU A 138 -15.24 -14.30 -5.44
CA LEU A 138 -14.36 -13.81 -4.39
C LEU A 138 -15.09 -12.76 -3.53
N GLY A 139 -14.70 -12.68 -2.29
CA GLY A 139 -15.21 -11.69 -1.34
C GLY A 139 -14.09 -11.11 -0.50
N ILE A 140 -14.35 -9.95 0.08
CA ILE A 140 -13.43 -9.25 0.97
C ILE A 140 -14.11 -8.94 2.30
N SER A 141 -13.39 -9.15 3.37
CA SER A 141 -13.80 -8.72 4.71
C SER A 141 -12.63 -8.08 5.42
N ASN A 142 -12.92 -7.14 6.30
CA ASN A 142 -11.91 -6.52 7.12
C ASN A 142 -12.16 -6.79 8.60
N SER A 143 -11.12 -7.31 9.30
CA SER A 143 -11.23 -7.74 10.70
C SER A 143 -12.46 -8.66 10.91
N THR A 144 -13.41 -8.28 11.76
CA THR A 144 -14.62 -9.05 12.08
C THR A 144 -15.83 -8.68 11.22
N SER A 145 -15.69 -7.78 10.24
CA SER A 145 -16.81 -7.37 9.40
C SER A 145 -17.34 -8.53 8.52
N THR A 146 -18.60 -8.45 8.13
CA THR A 146 -19.19 -9.37 7.16
C THR A 146 -18.50 -9.23 5.81
N ALA A 147 -18.25 -10.34 5.12
CA ALA A 147 -17.64 -10.32 3.80
C ALA A 147 -18.58 -9.74 2.75
N VAL A 148 -18.03 -8.86 1.89
CA VAL A 148 -18.67 -8.32 0.70
C VAL A 148 -18.17 -9.10 -0.50
N TYR A 149 -19.06 -9.65 -1.32
CA TYR A 149 -18.73 -10.51 -2.46
C TYR A 149 -18.85 -9.77 -3.79
N SER A 150 -17.99 -10.16 -4.75
CA SER A 150 -18.16 -9.78 -6.15
C SER A 150 -19.51 -10.28 -6.69
N THR A 151 -20.16 -9.47 -7.49
CA THR A 151 -21.34 -9.87 -8.28
C THR A 151 -20.99 -10.61 -9.56
N VAL A 152 -19.71 -10.55 -9.95
CA VAL A 152 -19.19 -11.24 -11.14
C VAL A 152 -18.69 -12.62 -10.72
N GLU A 153 -19.22 -13.66 -11.39
CA GLU A 153 -18.76 -15.03 -11.24
C GLU A 153 -17.52 -15.25 -12.13
N LEU A 154 -16.47 -15.80 -11.55
CA LEU A 154 -15.20 -16.07 -12.22
C LEU A 154 -15.19 -17.51 -12.77
N PRO A 155 -14.65 -17.72 -13.97
CA PRO A 155 -14.55 -19.07 -14.55
C PRO A 155 -13.48 -19.89 -13.80
N VAL A 156 -13.74 -21.20 -13.65
CA VAL A 156 -12.71 -22.15 -13.17
C VAL A 156 -11.62 -22.36 -14.22
N ALA A 157 -10.48 -22.91 -13.81
CA ALA A 157 -9.32 -23.23 -14.62
C ALA A 157 -8.77 -22.05 -15.45
N THR A 158 -8.98 -20.83 -14.96
CA THR A 158 -8.52 -19.59 -15.59
C THR A 158 -7.70 -18.78 -14.59
N ASP A 159 -6.58 -18.25 -15.03
CA ASP A 159 -5.76 -17.38 -14.20
C ASP A 159 -6.42 -16.01 -14.02
N VAL A 160 -6.51 -15.56 -12.78
CA VAL A 160 -7.15 -14.31 -12.38
C VAL A 160 -6.14 -13.46 -11.61
N SER A 161 -5.96 -12.22 -12.03
CA SER A 161 -5.17 -11.24 -11.29
C SER A 161 -5.97 -10.69 -10.11
N VAL A 162 -5.43 -10.82 -8.91
CA VAL A 162 -6.08 -10.37 -7.67
C VAL A 162 -5.21 -9.34 -6.97
N LYS A 163 -5.82 -8.25 -6.57
CA LYS A 163 -5.21 -7.23 -5.73
C LYS A 163 -6.13 -6.91 -4.55
N VAL A 164 -5.56 -6.92 -3.36
CA VAL A 164 -6.20 -6.41 -2.15
C VAL A 164 -5.38 -5.24 -1.61
N ALA A 165 -6.03 -4.10 -1.47
CA ALA A 165 -5.47 -2.93 -0.80
C ALA A 165 -6.10 -2.82 0.60
N PHE A 166 -5.26 -2.78 1.61
CA PHE A 166 -5.63 -2.53 3.00
C PHE A 166 -5.15 -1.15 3.41
N SER A 167 -6.02 -0.33 3.94
CA SER A 167 -5.67 1.02 4.41
C SER A 167 -6.23 1.29 5.81
N VAL A 168 -5.50 2.13 6.55
CA VAL A 168 -5.87 2.58 7.90
C VAL A 168 -5.89 4.10 7.93
N SER A 169 -6.94 4.66 8.53
CA SER A 169 -7.10 6.09 8.78
C SER A 169 -7.80 6.29 10.13
N GLY A 170 -7.11 6.85 11.10
CA GLY A 170 -7.57 6.90 12.48
C GLY A 170 -7.76 5.50 13.06
N SER A 171 -8.91 5.26 13.69
CA SER A 171 -9.29 3.94 14.22
C SER A 171 -9.94 3.02 13.19
N ASN A 172 -10.19 3.50 11.97
CA ASN A 172 -10.88 2.74 10.93
C ASN A 172 -9.89 2.08 9.99
N SER A 173 -10.26 0.92 9.47
CA SER A 173 -9.55 0.25 8.41
C SER A 173 -10.49 -0.12 7.26
N THR A 174 -9.94 -0.18 6.06
CA THR A 174 -10.66 -0.46 4.82
C THR A 174 -9.89 -1.47 4.01
N SER A 175 -10.57 -2.50 3.52
CA SER A 175 -10.02 -3.49 2.58
C SER A 175 -10.75 -3.40 1.26
N THR A 176 -10.02 -3.30 0.17
CA THR A 176 -10.54 -3.16 -1.19
C THR A 176 -10.01 -4.29 -2.05
N LEU A 177 -10.90 -5.07 -2.65
CA LEU A 177 -10.58 -6.16 -3.59
C LEU A 177 -10.79 -5.70 -5.02
N THR A 178 -9.77 -5.82 -5.85
CA THR A 178 -9.80 -5.60 -7.30
C THR A 178 -9.46 -6.91 -8.01
N ILE A 179 -10.29 -7.32 -8.96
CA ILE A 179 -10.15 -8.55 -9.75
C ILE A 179 -10.00 -8.15 -11.21
N ASN A 180 -8.93 -8.61 -11.88
CA ASN A 180 -8.65 -8.30 -13.31
C ASN A 180 -8.72 -6.81 -13.68
N ASN A 181 -8.35 -5.93 -12.72
CA ASN A 181 -8.45 -4.46 -12.84
C ASN A 181 -9.88 -3.90 -13.05
N GLU A 182 -10.91 -4.67 -12.71
CA GLU A 182 -12.30 -4.21 -12.75
C GLU A 182 -12.67 -3.33 -11.55
N THR A 183 -13.92 -2.90 -11.49
CA THR A 183 -14.43 -2.05 -10.39
C THR A 183 -14.25 -2.75 -9.04
N PRO A 184 -13.55 -2.14 -8.10
CA PRO A 184 -13.25 -2.77 -6.81
C PRO A 184 -14.48 -2.85 -5.90
N ILE A 185 -14.48 -3.85 -5.02
CA ILE A 185 -15.41 -3.95 -3.90
C ILE A 185 -14.69 -3.69 -2.59
N THR A 186 -15.40 -3.14 -1.60
CA THR A 186 -14.79 -2.61 -0.37
C THR A 186 -15.52 -3.08 0.88
N SER A 187 -14.75 -3.41 1.92
CA SER A 187 -15.22 -3.71 3.26
C SER A 187 -14.51 -2.81 4.28
N THR A 188 -15.25 -2.25 5.23
CA THR A 188 -14.72 -1.37 6.27
C THR A 188 -14.92 -1.95 7.66
N SER A 189 -14.09 -1.54 8.61
CA SER A 189 -14.18 -1.90 10.02
C SER A 189 -13.74 -0.72 10.89
N ALA A 190 -14.36 -0.60 12.08
CA ALA A 190 -13.93 0.34 13.12
C ALA A 190 -12.70 -0.18 13.91
N VAL A 191 -12.06 -1.25 13.45
CA VAL A 191 -10.88 -1.85 14.06
C VAL A 191 -9.69 -1.70 13.12
N ALA A 192 -8.61 -1.10 13.60
CA ALA A 192 -7.36 -0.95 12.88
C ALA A 192 -6.20 -1.57 13.67
N PRO A 193 -5.23 -2.24 13.02
CA PRO A 193 -4.00 -2.65 13.68
C PRO A 193 -3.08 -1.45 13.91
N THR A 194 -2.15 -1.60 14.85
CA THR A 194 -1.03 -0.65 15.04
C THR A 194 0.22 -1.07 14.27
N VAL A 195 0.25 -2.31 13.78
CA VAL A 195 1.36 -2.89 13.02
C VAL A 195 0.84 -4.01 12.13
N LEU A 196 1.45 -4.20 10.97
CA LEU A 196 1.33 -5.41 10.15
C LEU A 196 2.69 -6.10 10.08
N LYS A 197 2.69 -7.44 10.23
CA LYS A 197 3.92 -8.25 10.35
C LYS A 197 4.01 -9.39 9.38
N SER A 198 2.91 -9.88 8.83
CA SER A 198 2.92 -11.04 7.94
C SER A 198 1.76 -11.06 6.96
N VAL A 199 1.93 -11.86 5.91
CA VAL A 199 0.87 -12.38 5.06
C VAL A 199 0.62 -13.84 5.45
N VAL A 200 -0.64 -14.26 5.41
CA VAL A 200 -1.10 -15.57 5.89
C VAL A 200 -1.83 -16.29 4.78
N ILE A 201 -1.49 -17.56 4.55
CA ILE A 201 -2.25 -18.50 3.71
C ILE A 201 -2.93 -19.51 4.61
N ARG A 202 -4.23 -19.74 4.41
CA ARG A 202 -5.06 -20.66 5.16
C ARG A 202 -5.73 -21.69 4.27
N GLN A 203 -5.62 -22.96 4.62
CA GLN A 203 -6.47 -24.03 4.10
C GLN A 203 -7.58 -24.35 5.11
N ALA A 204 -8.83 -24.19 4.72
CA ALA A 204 -9.94 -24.61 5.56
C ALA A 204 -10.25 -26.10 5.32
N GLY A 205 -10.06 -26.91 6.32
CA GLY A 205 -10.11 -28.36 6.30
C GLY A 205 -11.49 -28.95 6.09
N SER A 206 -12.12 -28.73 4.94
CA SER A 206 -13.40 -29.33 4.58
C SER A 206 -13.41 -29.78 3.13
N ALA A 207 -13.88 -31.00 2.88
CA ALA A 207 -14.03 -31.55 1.56
C ALA A 207 -15.18 -30.89 0.74
N THR A 208 -16.13 -30.24 1.40
CA THR A 208 -17.36 -29.74 0.78
C THR A 208 -17.68 -28.27 1.09
N ALA A 209 -17.02 -27.70 2.09
CA ALA A 209 -17.31 -26.35 2.60
C ALA A 209 -16.03 -25.61 3.01
N GLY A 210 -14.91 -25.87 2.35
CA GLY A 210 -13.60 -25.29 2.62
C GLY A 210 -13.16 -24.25 1.60
N THR A 211 -11.86 -24.03 1.56
CA THR A 211 -11.20 -23.17 0.55
C THR A 211 -11.08 -23.82 -0.81
N GLY A 212 -11.33 -25.14 -0.90
CA GLY A 212 -11.26 -25.90 -2.15
C GLY A 212 -9.82 -26.11 -2.65
N ASN A 213 -9.74 -26.48 -3.93
CA ASN A 213 -8.47 -26.55 -4.64
C ASN A 213 -8.18 -25.17 -5.25
N VAL A 214 -7.14 -24.51 -4.76
CA VAL A 214 -6.76 -23.17 -5.16
C VAL A 214 -5.24 -23.12 -5.37
N SER A 215 -4.80 -22.51 -6.46
CA SER A 215 -3.38 -22.21 -6.67
C SER A 215 -3.13 -20.71 -6.53
N ILE A 216 -2.02 -20.36 -5.90
CA ILE A 216 -1.53 -18.97 -5.75
C ILE A 216 -0.12 -18.90 -6.31
N ASP A 217 0.12 -17.92 -7.17
CA ASP A 217 1.43 -17.62 -7.75
C ASP A 217 1.73 -16.13 -7.70
N ASN A 218 3.02 -15.76 -7.77
CA ASN A 218 3.49 -14.38 -7.81
C ASN A 218 2.92 -13.50 -6.67
N LEU A 219 2.98 -14.00 -5.43
CA LEU A 219 2.50 -13.27 -4.25
C LEU A 219 3.48 -12.16 -3.86
N VAL A 220 3.05 -10.94 -4.03
CA VAL A 220 3.80 -9.74 -3.65
C VAL A 220 3.04 -8.95 -2.59
N VAL A 221 3.72 -8.57 -1.50
CA VAL A 221 3.18 -7.62 -0.52
C VAL A 221 4.01 -6.35 -0.53
N THR A 222 3.34 -5.22 -0.73
CA THR A 222 3.94 -3.89 -0.79
C THR A 222 3.33 -2.98 0.27
N THR A 223 4.17 -2.33 1.05
CA THR A 223 3.78 -1.31 2.01
C THR A 223 4.06 0.08 1.45
N TYR A 224 3.17 1.00 1.72
CA TYR A 224 3.27 2.40 1.29
C TYR A 224 3.37 3.25 2.55
N PRO A 225 4.54 3.78 2.86
CA PRO A 225 4.70 4.66 4.02
C PRO A 225 3.84 5.91 3.81
N SER A 226 3.29 6.36 4.90
CA SER A 226 2.32 7.45 4.95
C SER A 226 2.88 8.83 4.64
N ASN A 227 4.19 8.97 4.58
CA ASN A 227 4.83 10.19 4.11
C ASN A 227 4.65 10.35 2.59
N THR A 228 3.43 10.15 2.14
CA THR A 228 3.09 10.78 0.89
C THR A 228 3.45 12.25 1.01
N LEU A 229 3.96 12.83 -0.06
CA LEU A 229 3.75 14.24 -0.37
C LEU A 229 2.23 14.47 -0.32
N SER A 230 1.65 14.40 0.86
CA SER A 230 0.31 14.90 1.07
C SER A 230 0.42 16.36 0.70
N VAL A 231 -0.32 16.79 -0.27
CA VAL A 231 -0.83 18.14 -0.30
C VAL A 231 -1.42 18.30 1.09
N GLY A 232 -0.62 18.90 1.99
CA GLY A 232 -0.90 18.84 3.43
C GLY A 232 -2.30 19.32 3.65
N ASP A 233 -3.03 18.58 4.46
CA ASP A 233 -4.39 18.90 4.85
C ASP A 233 -4.47 20.39 5.16
N ILE A 234 -5.15 21.14 4.29
CA ILE A 234 -5.32 22.60 4.38
C ILE A 234 -6.08 22.99 5.67
N THR A 235 -6.56 22.04 6.43
CA THR A 235 -7.26 22.23 7.70
C THR A 235 -6.33 22.41 8.92
N LYS A 236 -5.06 21.97 8.86
CA LYS A 236 -4.08 22.42 9.86
C LYS A 236 -3.68 23.85 9.49
N THR A 237 -4.02 24.80 10.33
CA THR A 237 -3.65 26.20 10.20
C THR A 237 -2.11 26.32 10.19
N LYS A 238 -1.52 26.14 9.01
CA LYS A 238 -0.08 26.35 8.85
C LYS A 238 0.23 27.80 9.19
N ASN A 239 1.34 27.99 9.90
CA ASN A 239 1.81 29.35 10.23
C ASN A 239 2.27 30.10 8.98
N ILE A 240 2.57 29.34 7.90
CA ILE A 240 2.96 29.90 6.60
C ILE A 240 2.43 29.01 5.47
N PHE A 241 1.87 29.60 4.40
CA PHE A 241 1.54 28.93 3.13
C PHE A 241 1.56 29.90 1.93
N LEU A 242 1.80 29.36 0.73
CA LEU A 242 1.74 30.08 -0.55
C LEU A 242 0.30 30.10 -1.06
N LYS A 243 -0.22 31.27 -1.44
CA LYS A 243 -1.60 31.48 -1.90
C LYS A 243 -1.80 31.21 -3.39
N ASN A 244 -0.74 31.39 -4.21
CA ASN A 244 -0.83 31.26 -5.67
C ASN A 244 0.29 30.39 -6.24
N THR A 245 -0.08 29.44 -7.09
CA THR A 245 0.86 28.53 -7.78
C THR A 245 1.06 28.86 -9.25
N MET A 246 0.16 29.66 -9.83
CA MET A 246 0.35 30.31 -11.14
C MET A 246 0.65 31.80 -10.90
N VAL A 247 1.80 32.24 -11.39
CA VAL A 247 2.39 33.51 -10.98
C VAL A 247 2.81 34.34 -12.21
N ASP A 248 2.35 35.56 -12.27
CA ASP A 248 2.85 36.55 -13.23
C ASP A 248 4.04 37.31 -12.64
N ASN A 249 3.82 38.17 -11.66
CA ASN A 249 4.87 39.03 -11.11
C ASN A 249 5.09 38.89 -9.61
N THR A 250 4.13 38.28 -8.87
CA THR A 250 4.17 38.28 -7.40
C THR A 250 3.76 36.94 -6.82
N LEU A 251 4.60 36.40 -5.96
CA LEU A 251 4.26 35.31 -5.06
C LEU A 251 3.58 35.89 -3.83
N SER A 252 2.41 35.37 -3.50
CA SER A 252 1.63 35.84 -2.35
C SER A 252 1.55 34.74 -1.31
N PHE A 253 1.86 35.08 -0.06
CA PHE A 253 1.85 34.15 1.06
C PHE A 253 0.79 34.56 2.10
N GLN A 254 0.46 33.64 2.95
CA GLN A 254 -0.09 33.92 4.28
C GLN A 254 0.93 33.45 5.30
N THR A 255 1.30 34.32 6.24
CA THR A 255 2.24 34.03 7.31
C THR A 255 1.82 34.73 8.59
N LYS A 256 2.09 34.08 9.75
CA LYS A 256 1.83 34.64 11.08
C LYS A 256 3.03 35.39 11.65
N GLY A 257 4.16 35.44 10.96
CA GLY A 257 5.38 36.08 11.40
C GLY A 257 6.38 36.28 10.28
N ASN A 258 7.63 36.61 10.64
CA ASN A 258 8.71 36.79 9.68
C ASN A 258 9.16 35.44 9.14
N ALA A 259 9.18 35.26 7.83
CA ALA A 259 9.58 34.03 7.18
C ALA A 259 10.63 34.27 6.09
N SER A 260 11.54 33.33 5.95
CA SER A 260 12.53 33.28 4.86
C SER A 260 11.93 32.57 3.65
N VAL A 261 11.95 33.20 2.48
CA VAL A 261 11.47 32.64 1.21
C VAL A 261 12.64 32.46 0.26
N LYS A 262 12.74 31.29 -0.38
CA LYS A 262 13.72 30.99 -1.42
C LYS A 262 13.01 30.42 -2.64
N VAL A 263 13.44 30.84 -3.84
CA VAL A 263 12.92 30.37 -5.13
C VAL A 263 14.05 29.71 -5.90
N TYR A 264 13.80 28.48 -6.38
CA TYR A 264 14.76 27.69 -7.13
C TYR A 264 14.23 27.44 -8.54
N ASN A 265 15.11 27.43 -9.54
CA ASN A 265 14.77 27.03 -10.90
C ASN A 265 14.68 25.49 -11.01
N ALA A 266 14.33 24.99 -12.20
CA ALA A 266 14.21 23.54 -12.47
C ALA A 266 15.51 22.76 -12.26
N ASN A 267 16.67 23.41 -12.30
CA ASN A 267 17.98 22.82 -12.04
C ASN A 267 18.39 22.85 -10.56
N GLY A 268 17.50 23.31 -9.66
CA GLY A 268 17.76 23.42 -8.23
C GLY A 268 18.63 24.62 -7.83
N GLN A 269 18.92 25.57 -8.73
CA GLN A 269 19.70 26.75 -8.43
C GLN A 269 18.81 27.80 -7.74
N LEU A 270 19.29 28.43 -6.68
CA LEU A 270 18.62 29.53 -6.01
C LEU A 270 18.64 30.78 -6.92
N VAL A 271 17.47 31.22 -7.31
CA VAL A 271 17.30 32.37 -8.22
C VAL A 271 16.70 33.63 -7.54
N LYS A 272 16.09 33.45 -6.37
CA LYS A 272 15.54 34.56 -5.57
C LYS A 272 15.52 34.15 -4.09
N SER A 273 15.84 35.12 -3.21
CA SER A 273 15.63 35.02 -1.77
C SER A 273 14.97 36.32 -1.29
N ALA A 274 14.07 36.21 -0.30
CA ALA A 274 13.37 37.31 0.30
C ALA A 274 12.95 36.97 1.73
N THR A 275 12.76 37.98 2.57
CA THR A 275 12.08 37.85 3.86
C THR A 275 10.71 38.50 3.74
N ILE A 276 9.69 37.80 4.24
CA ILE A 276 8.31 38.28 4.29
C ILE A 276 7.85 38.39 5.75
N SER A 277 6.83 39.21 6.00
CA SER A 277 6.20 39.33 7.31
C SER A 277 4.67 39.25 7.18
N ALA A 278 3.96 39.18 8.30
CA ALA A 278 2.51 39.15 8.31
C ALA A 278 1.89 40.41 7.63
N GLN A 279 2.59 41.56 7.68
CA GLN A 279 2.16 42.80 7.07
C GLN A 279 2.58 42.92 5.59
N ASN A 280 3.68 42.25 5.21
CA ASN A 280 4.18 42.25 3.83
C ASN A 280 4.55 40.83 3.40
N ALA A 281 3.55 40.10 2.96
CA ALA A 281 3.63 38.67 2.63
C ALA A 281 3.75 38.43 1.10
N ASN A 282 4.39 39.35 0.38
CA ASN A 282 4.54 39.25 -1.08
C ASN A 282 6.02 39.25 -1.49
N VAL A 283 6.35 38.45 -2.50
CA VAL A 283 7.69 38.42 -3.12
C VAL A 283 7.56 38.74 -4.60
N ASN A 284 8.23 39.83 -5.05
CA ASN A 284 8.28 40.16 -6.45
C ASN A 284 9.19 39.21 -7.21
N VAL A 285 8.67 38.57 -8.26
CA VAL A 285 9.35 37.63 -9.16
C VAL A 285 9.21 38.05 -10.65
N ALA A 286 8.89 39.32 -10.93
CA ALA A 286 8.72 39.84 -12.29
C ALA A 286 9.95 39.56 -13.17
N ASN A 287 11.16 39.64 -12.61
CA ASN A 287 12.41 39.49 -13.33
C ASN A 287 12.80 38.01 -13.58
N LEU A 288 12.03 37.05 -13.09
CA LEU A 288 12.30 35.64 -13.38
C LEU A 288 11.72 35.26 -14.76
N PRO A 289 12.46 34.48 -15.56
CA PRO A 289 11.95 33.92 -16.80
C PRO A 289 10.69 33.09 -16.61
N LYS A 290 9.88 32.95 -17.66
CA LYS A 290 8.74 32.03 -17.67
C LYS A 290 9.21 30.59 -17.49
N GLY A 291 8.51 29.82 -16.68
CA GLY A 291 8.87 28.41 -16.42
C GLY A 291 8.47 27.89 -15.05
N ASN A 292 8.90 26.67 -14.76
CA ASN A 292 8.64 26.00 -13.49
C ASN A 292 9.72 26.35 -12.45
N TYR A 293 9.26 26.64 -11.24
CA TYR A 293 10.11 26.92 -10.07
C TYR A 293 9.63 26.15 -8.85
N VAL A 294 10.53 25.97 -7.88
CA VAL A 294 10.20 25.47 -6.54
C VAL A 294 10.40 26.63 -5.56
N VAL A 295 9.37 26.91 -4.79
CA VAL A 295 9.39 27.93 -3.74
C VAL A 295 9.42 27.24 -2.39
N THR A 296 10.35 27.62 -1.53
CA THR A 296 10.37 27.21 -0.13
C THR A 296 10.16 28.43 0.76
N ALA A 297 9.41 28.26 1.85
CA ALA A 297 9.25 29.30 2.85
C ALA A 297 9.37 28.67 4.24
N GLU A 298 10.15 29.32 5.13
CA GLU A 298 10.46 28.82 6.46
C GLU A 298 10.09 29.85 7.52
N LEU A 299 9.34 29.42 8.54
CA LEU A 299 8.94 30.20 9.71
C LEU A 299 9.10 29.34 10.98
N ASN A 300 9.97 29.72 11.90
CA ASN A 300 10.18 29.07 13.21
C ASN A 300 10.44 27.54 13.09
N GLY A 301 11.24 27.12 12.08
CA GLY A 301 11.53 25.72 11.82
C GLY A 301 10.45 24.96 11.03
N GLU A 302 9.29 25.56 10.78
CA GLU A 302 8.28 25.05 9.85
C GLU A 302 8.66 25.45 8.43
N THR A 303 8.81 24.47 7.53
CA THR A 303 9.11 24.71 6.12
C THR A 303 7.95 24.27 5.24
N VAL A 304 7.52 25.10 4.31
CA VAL A 304 6.63 24.73 3.21
C VAL A 304 7.39 24.78 1.90
N SER A 305 7.09 23.85 1.00
CA SER A 305 7.67 23.81 -0.34
C SER A 305 6.54 23.62 -1.36
N GLN A 306 6.56 24.40 -2.43
CA GLN A 306 5.52 24.40 -3.45
C GLN A 306 6.12 24.61 -4.83
N LYS A 307 5.65 23.81 -5.82
CA LYS A 307 5.94 24.06 -7.23
C LYS A 307 5.03 25.16 -7.76
N ILE A 308 5.59 26.09 -8.53
CA ILE A 308 4.88 27.17 -9.20
C ILE A 308 5.16 27.19 -10.68
N LEU A 309 4.24 27.76 -11.44
CA LEU A 309 4.42 28.11 -12.84
C LEU A 309 4.46 29.64 -12.99
N LYS A 310 5.60 30.20 -13.43
CA LYS A 310 5.76 31.58 -13.83
C LYS A 310 5.28 31.73 -15.28
N LYS A 311 4.29 32.55 -15.50
CA LYS A 311 3.71 32.89 -16.83
C LYS A 311 4.48 33.97 -17.59
#